data_1d276d231ef641b2084098afbf7622ca
#
_entry.id   1d276d231ef641b2084098afbf7622ca
#
_cell.length_a   1.000
_cell.length_b   1.000
_cell.length_c   1.000
_cell.angle_alpha   90.00
_cell.angle_beta   90.00
_cell.angle_gamma   90.00
#
_symmetry.space_group_name_H-M   'P 1'
#
loop_
_entity.id
_entity.type
_entity.pdbx_description
1 polymer ?
#
loop_
_entity_poly.entity_id
_entity_poly.type
_entity_poly.pdbx_seq_one_letter_code
_entity_poly.pdbx_strand_id
1 'polypeptide(L)'
;GGEIHFHTQMTEVLFTENTRRIRGIVYEDLLKKEKEEIQTETLVLAPGHSARETFAMLFGKKVPMEAKSFAVGVRAEHPQELINHSQYGDAKASLPAAAYKLTAKLPDGRGVYSFCMCPGGYVVNASSEEGYLAVNGMSYHARDSHNANSAIVVTVTPEDFESDHPLAGIAFQRKLEKAAYKAGKGKIPVQRYGDFYRSVTGKEKEK
;
A
#
# COMPACT_ATOMS: atom_id res chain seq x y z
N GLY A 1 23.97 -8.05 -21.13
CA GLY A 1 22.72 -8.76 -21.05
C GLY A 1 22.42 -9.14 -19.63
N GLY A 2 21.16 -9.12 -19.26
CA GLY A 2 20.67 -9.61 -17.98
C GLY A 2 19.76 -10.81 -18.21
N GLU A 3 19.52 -11.58 -17.16
CA GLU A 3 18.59 -12.70 -17.16
C GLU A 3 17.40 -12.38 -16.27
N ILE A 4 16.20 -12.85 -16.65
CA ILE A 4 14.96 -12.72 -15.88
C ILE A 4 14.42 -14.12 -15.63
N HIS A 5 14.25 -14.44 -14.36
CA HIS A 5 13.69 -15.71 -13.92
C HIS A 5 12.26 -15.46 -13.41
N PHE A 6 11.27 -15.93 -14.17
CA PHE A 6 9.86 -15.91 -13.77
C PHE A 6 9.54 -17.10 -12.86
N HIS A 7 8.47 -16.99 -12.07
CA HIS A 7 8.06 -18.01 -11.10
C HIS A 7 9.16 -18.42 -10.11
N THR A 8 10.04 -17.46 -9.80
CA THR A 8 11.22 -17.68 -8.97
C THR A 8 11.19 -16.74 -7.78
N GLN A 9 11.35 -17.27 -6.59
CA GLN A 9 11.34 -16.53 -5.34
C GLN A 9 12.66 -16.66 -4.62
N MET A 10 13.30 -15.55 -4.26
CA MET A 10 14.44 -15.57 -3.35
C MET A 10 13.98 -15.98 -1.95
N THR A 11 14.50 -17.07 -1.43
CA THR A 11 14.13 -17.64 -0.14
C THR A 11 15.16 -17.40 0.94
N GLU A 12 16.42 -17.13 0.57
CA GLU A 12 17.50 -16.93 1.56
C GLU A 12 18.60 -16.02 1.01
N VAL A 13 19.22 -15.24 1.90
CA VAL A 13 20.49 -14.55 1.65
C VAL A 13 21.58 -15.27 2.43
N LEU A 14 22.67 -15.60 1.76
CA LEU A 14 23.80 -16.33 2.31
C LEU A 14 24.92 -15.36 2.66
N PHE A 15 25.46 -15.52 3.87
CA PHE A 15 26.56 -14.71 4.39
C PHE A 15 27.78 -15.56 4.66
N THR A 16 28.98 -14.95 4.59
CA THR A 16 30.21 -15.55 5.08
C THR A 16 30.19 -15.59 6.61
N GLU A 17 30.74 -16.66 7.22
CA GLU A 17 30.68 -16.85 8.65
C GLU A 17 31.39 -15.74 9.45
N ASN A 18 32.61 -15.36 9.04
CA ASN A 18 33.46 -14.46 9.80
C ASN A 18 33.23 -12.98 9.56
N THR A 19 32.86 -12.58 8.34
CA THR A 19 32.78 -11.17 7.93
C THR A 19 31.37 -10.68 7.69
N ARG A 20 30.37 -11.57 7.66
CA ARG A 20 29.00 -11.29 7.31
C ARG A 20 28.84 -10.58 5.94
N ARG A 21 29.77 -10.81 5.02
CA ARG A 21 29.62 -10.37 3.64
C ARG A 21 28.65 -11.31 2.92
N ILE A 22 27.91 -10.77 1.98
CA ILE A 22 27.06 -11.58 1.10
C ILE A 22 27.96 -12.50 0.29
N ARG A 23 27.65 -13.80 0.25
CA ARG A 23 28.31 -14.80 -0.59
C ARG A 23 27.39 -15.39 -1.65
N GLY A 24 26.08 -15.17 -1.54
CA GLY A 24 25.10 -15.71 -2.47
C GLY A 24 23.66 -15.54 -1.99
N ILE A 25 22.77 -16.10 -2.77
CA ILE A 25 21.34 -16.22 -2.46
C ILE A 25 20.87 -17.64 -2.76
N VAL A 26 19.80 -18.05 -2.09
CA VAL A 26 19.03 -19.24 -2.47
C VAL A 26 17.70 -18.75 -3.07
N TYR A 27 17.31 -19.29 -4.18
CA TYR A 27 16.00 -19.07 -4.78
C TYR A 27 15.28 -20.40 -5.01
N GLU A 28 13.97 -20.35 -5.09
CA GLU A 28 13.09 -21.49 -5.38
C GLU A 28 12.36 -21.25 -6.69
N ASP A 29 12.46 -22.18 -7.61
CA ASP A 29 11.55 -22.29 -8.76
C ASP A 29 10.19 -22.78 -8.25
N LEU A 30 9.19 -21.92 -8.29
CA LEU A 30 7.86 -22.19 -7.72
C LEU A 30 7.06 -23.23 -8.53
N LEU A 31 7.45 -23.49 -9.76
CA LEU A 31 6.81 -24.52 -10.59
C LEU A 31 7.39 -25.90 -10.31
N LYS A 32 8.71 -26.00 -10.25
CA LYS A 32 9.42 -27.27 -10.01
C LYS A 32 9.55 -27.62 -8.53
N LYS A 33 9.43 -26.63 -7.64
CA LYS A 33 9.69 -26.75 -6.20
C LYS A 33 11.14 -27.14 -5.88
N GLU A 34 12.06 -26.71 -6.73
CA GLU A 34 13.49 -26.92 -6.61
C GLU A 34 14.18 -25.65 -6.10
N LYS A 35 15.19 -25.83 -5.25
CA LYS A 35 15.98 -24.73 -4.74
C LYS A 35 17.36 -24.76 -5.36
N GLU A 36 17.85 -23.61 -5.74
CA GLU A 36 19.18 -23.41 -6.31
C GLU A 36 19.90 -22.26 -5.59
N GLU A 37 21.24 -22.31 -5.62
CA GLU A 37 22.10 -21.27 -5.05
C GLU A 37 22.79 -20.49 -6.19
N ILE A 38 22.76 -19.17 -6.11
CA ILE A 38 23.58 -18.28 -6.93
C ILE A 38 24.63 -17.65 -6.05
N GLN A 39 25.90 -17.80 -6.42
CA GLN A 39 27.01 -17.12 -5.76
C GLN A 39 27.09 -15.67 -6.25
N THR A 40 27.08 -14.73 -5.33
CA THR A 40 27.25 -13.30 -5.60
C THR A 40 27.72 -12.57 -4.35
N GLU A 41 28.51 -11.54 -4.54
CA GLU A 41 28.94 -10.63 -3.46
C GLU A 41 28.07 -9.37 -3.36
N THR A 42 27.19 -9.14 -4.34
CA THR A 42 26.33 -7.96 -4.41
C THR A 42 24.89 -8.37 -4.66
N LEU A 43 23.98 -7.88 -3.84
CA LEU A 43 22.54 -8.12 -3.95
C LEU A 43 21.79 -6.80 -3.88
N VAL A 44 20.94 -6.53 -4.87
CA VAL A 44 19.98 -5.43 -4.84
C VAL A 44 18.61 -5.96 -4.45
N LEU A 45 18.12 -5.53 -3.29
CA LEU A 45 16.79 -5.89 -2.80
C LEU A 45 15.77 -4.84 -3.26
N ALA A 46 14.85 -5.24 -4.10
CA ALA A 46 13.76 -4.40 -4.56
C ALA A 46 12.40 -5.13 -4.53
N PRO A 47 12.02 -5.76 -3.38
CA PRO A 47 10.89 -6.70 -3.31
C PRO A 47 9.53 -6.00 -3.26
N GLY A 48 9.50 -4.66 -3.11
CA GLY A 48 8.27 -3.92 -2.85
C GLY A 48 7.76 -4.10 -1.41
N HIS A 49 6.59 -3.53 -1.12
CA HIS A 49 6.03 -3.52 0.24
C HIS A 49 5.32 -4.82 0.66
N SER A 50 4.96 -5.67 -0.29
CA SER A 50 4.16 -6.88 -0.04
C SER A 50 4.98 -8.13 0.25
N ALA A 51 6.30 -8.10 0.08
CA ALA A 51 7.20 -9.24 0.31
C ALA A 51 7.50 -9.46 1.79
N ARG A 52 6.46 -9.71 2.57
CA ARG A 52 6.52 -9.81 4.04
C ARG A 52 7.38 -10.97 4.52
N GLU A 53 7.37 -12.08 3.80
CA GLU A 53 8.24 -13.24 4.01
C GLU A 53 9.71 -12.89 3.81
N THR A 54 10.04 -12.05 2.84
CA THR A 54 11.43 -11.58 2.62
C THR A 54 11.91 -10.75 3.82
N PHE A 55 11.08 -9.86 4.35
CA PHE A 55 11.43 -9.10 5.55
C PHE A 55 11.61 -10.01 6.78
N ALA A 56 10.75 -11.02 6.94
CA ALA A 56 10.88 -12.00 8.02
C ALA A 56 12.18 -12.83 7.89
N MET A 57 12.52 -13.26 6.68
CA MET A 57 13.76 -13.97 6.38
C MET A 57 14.99 -13.12 6.71
N LEU A 58 15.01 -11.84 6.27
CA LEU A 58 16.12 -10.93 6.56
C LEU A 58 16.28 -10.68 8.06
N PHE A 59 15.18 -10.52 8.79
CA PHE A 59 15.18 -10.39 10.24
C PHE A 59 15.74 -11.64 10.91
N GLY A 60 15.30 -12.83 10.48
CA GLY A 60 15.82 -14.12 10.95
C GLY A 60 17.32 -14.32 10.71
N LYS A 61 17.83 -13.71 9.63
CA LYS A 61 19.27 -13.65 9.32
C LYS A 61 20.02 -12.56 10.11
N LYS A 62 19.36 -11.89 11.05
CA LYS A 62 19.93 -10.80 11.87
C LYS A 62 20.47 -9.63 11.02
N VAL A 63 19.82 -9.35 9.90
CA VAL A 63 20.05 -8.10 9.16
C VAL A 63 19.50 -6.97 10.04
N PRO A 64 20.26 -5.89 10.31
CA PRO A 64 19.77 -4.77 11.10
C PRO A 64 18.52 -4.15 10.45
N MET A 65 17.46 -4.02 11.21
CA MET A 65 16.18 -3.46 10.78
C MET A 65 15.57 -2.62 11.89
N GLU A 66 14.83 -1.61 11.51
CA GLU A 66 14.07 -0.75 12.41
C GLU A 66 12.65 -0.54 11.89
N ALA A 67 11.70 -0.34 12.80
CA ALA A 67 10.36 0.03 12.45
C ALA A 67 10.33 1.46 11.90
N LYS A 68 9.56 1.68 10.82
CA LYS A 68 9.39 2.99 10.19
C LYS A 68 7.96 3.44 10.20
N SER A 69 7.76 4.75 10.28
CA SER A 69 6.47 5.39 10.06
C SER A 69 5.98 5.15 8.63
N PHE A 70 4.67 4.98 8.47
CA PHE A 70 4.00 4.91 7.18
C PHE A 70 2.62 5.58 7.28
N ALA A 71 1.77 5.41 6.28
CA ALA A 71 0.45 5.99 6.29
C ALA A 71 -0.62 4.94 6.02
N VAL A 72 -1.74 5.05 6.71
CA VAL A 72 -2.91 4.19 6.56
C VAL A 72 -4.16 5.03 6.36
N GLY A 73 -5.18 4.47 5.71
CA GLY A 73 -6.44 5.18 5.53
C GLY A 73 -7.40 4.44 4.63
N VAL A 74 -8.27 5.20 4.01
CA VAL A 74 -9.31 4.71 3.11
C VAL A 74 -9.17 5.34 1.73
N ARG A 75 -9.77 4.75 0.71
CA ARG A 75 -9.95 5.41 -0.57
C ARG A 75 -11.32 6.06 -0.66
N ALA A 76 -11.33 7.33 -1.02
CA ALA A 76 -12.53 8.08 -1.38
C ALA A 76 -12.69 8.04 -2.90
N GLU A 77 -13.82 7.51 -3.37
CA GLU A 77 -14.21 7.52 -4.78
C GLU A 77 -15.39 8.48 -4.97
N HIS A 78 -15.35 9.26 -6.01
CA HIS A 78 -16.33 10.31 -6.31
C HIS A 78 -16.38 10.58 -7.81
N PRO A 79 -17.42 11.26 -8.32
CA PRO A 79 -17.47 11.66 -9.73
C PRO A 79 -16.27 12.53 -10.12
N GLN A 80 -15.66 12.27 -11.28
CA GLN A 80 -14.59 13.11 -11.85
C GLN A 80 -15.09 14.53 -12.13
N GLU A 81 -16.32 14.64 -12.57
CA GLU A 81 -16.96 15.92 -12.88
C GLU A 81 -16.99 16.90 -11.69
N LEU A 82 -17.15 16.37 -10.47
CA LEU A 82 -17.07 17.17 -9.24
C LEU A 82 -15.72 17.90 -9.15
N ILE A 83 -14.64 17.21 -9.49
CA ILE A 83 -13.29 17.76 -9.42
C ILE A 83 -13.02 18.69 -10.59
N ASN A 84 -13.45 18.32 -11.80
CA ASN A 84 -13.34 19.18 -12.98
C ASN A 84 -14.02 20.54 -12.73
N HIS A 85 -15.26 20.52 -12.23
CA HIS A 85 -15.98 21.75 -11.93
C HIS A 85 -15.29 22.57 -10.81
N SER A 86 -14.83 21.90 -9.77
CA SER A 86 -14.12 22.57 -8.67
C SER A 86 -12.82 23.25 -9.11
N GLN A 87 -12.09 22.66 -10.07
CA GLN A 87 -10.79 23.16 -10.51
C GLN A 87 -10.90 24.14 -11.70
N TYR A 88 -11.84 23.92 -12.59
CA TYR A 88 -11.92 24.62 -13.88
C TYR A 88 -13.17 25.46 -14.06
N GLY A 89 -14.17 25.34 -13.18
CA GLY A 89 -15.47 25.99 -13.39
C GLY A 89 -16.09 25.58 -14.72
N ASP A 90 -16.54 26.56 -15.50
CA ASP A 90 -17.17 26.34 -16.81
C ASP A 90 -16.16 26.12 -17.95
N ALA A 91 -14.87 26.35 -17.73
CA ALA A 91 -13.80 26.21 -18.74
C ALA A 91 -13.38 24.76 -19.04
N LYS A 92 -14.09 23.77 -18.53
CA LYS A 92 -13.73 22.34 -18.52
C LYS A 92 -13.65 21.63 -19.88
N ALA A 93 -14.29 22.16 -20.90
CA ALA A 93 -14.54 21.45 -22.18
C ALA A 93 -13.28 21.09 -22.98
N SER A 94 -12.11 21.68 -22.68
CA SER A 94 -10.84 21.45 -23.39
C SER A 94 -9.67 21.05 -22.48
N LEU A 95 -9.95 20.84 -21.20
CA LEU A 95 -8.91 20.55 -20.21
C LEU A 95 -8.89 19.06 -19.83
N PRO A 96 -7.72 18.49 -19.46
CA PRO A 96 -7.63 17.10 -19.05
C PRO A 96 -8.38 16.89 -17.72
N ALA A 97 -8.66 15.62 -17.39
CA ALA A 97 -9.26 15.26 -16.10
C ALA A 97 -8.50 15.90 -14.94
N ALA A 98 -9.20 16.70 -14.13
CA ALA A 98 -8.61 17.44 -13.04
C ALA A 98 -8.15 16.52 -11.91
N ALA A 99 -7.08 16.92 -11.24
CA ALA A 99 -6.54 16.25 -10.06
C ALA A 99 -6.53 17.20 -8.86
N TYR A 100 -6.38 16.64 -7.66
CA TYR A 100 -6.19 17.42 -6.43
C TYR A 100 -5.12 16.83 -5.52
N LYS A 101 -4.58 17.68 -4.67
CA LYS A 101 -3.73 17.30 -3.54
C LYS A 101 -4.19 18.06 -2.32
N LEU A 102 -4.56 17.33 -1.26
CA LEU A 102 -5.06 17.88 -0.01
C LEU A 102 -4.12 17.48 1.12
N THR A 103 -3.91 18.40 2.06
CA THR A 103 -3.14 18.14 3.27
C THR A 103 -3.82 18.85 4.44
N ALA A 104 -3.81 18.19 5.59
CA ALA A 104 -4.27 18.76 6.85
C ALA A 104 -3.36 18.30 7.99
N LYS A 105 -3.39 19.00 9.10
CA LYS A 105 -2.68 18.64 10.32
C LYS A 105 -3.68 18.52 11.45
N LEU A 106 -3.66 17.41 12.16
CA LEU A 106 -4.51 17.18 13.32
C LEU A 106 -3.99 17.97 14.53
N PRO A 107 -4.81 18.21 15.58
CA PRO A 107 -4.39 18.93 16.77
C PRO A 107 -3.19 18.30 17.49
N ASP A 108 -3.03 16.98 17.41
CA ASP A 108 -1.87 16.24 17.94
C ASP A 108 -0.62 16.34 17.05
N GLY A 109 -0.69 17.10 15.96
CA GLY A 109 0.41 17.28 15.01
C GLY A 109 0.48 16.23 13.90
N ARG A 110 -0.34 15.20 13.91
CA ARG A 110 -0.37 14.12 12.94
C ARG A 110 -0.83 14.62 11.56
N GLY A 111 -0.12 14.24 10.53
CA GLY A 111 -0.47 14.63 9.14
C GLY A 111 -1.58 13.76 8.58
N VAL A 112 -2.53 14.41 7.89
CA VAL A 112 -3.56 13.75 7.06
C VAL A 112 -3.44 14.31 5.65
N TYR A 113 -3.43 13.45 4.63
CA TYR A 113 -3.25 13.92 3.26
C TYR A 113 -3.87 12.99 2.22
N SER A 114 -4.19 13.57 1.05
CA SER A 114 -4.54 12.78 -0.13
C SER A 114 -3.28 12.18 -0.74
N PHE A 115 -3.37 10.93 -1.21
CA PHE A 115 -2.25 10.23 -1.82
C PHE A 115 -2.70 9.43 -3.03
N CYS A 116 -1.84 9.38 -4.07
CA CYS A 116 -2.12 8.63 -5.32
C CYS A 116 -3.54 8.89 -5.84
N MET A 117 -3.89 10.18 -6.03
CA MET A 117 -5.14 10.56 -6.69
C MET A 117 -5.13 10.05 -8.13
N CYS A 118 -6.22 9.38 -8.52
CA CYS A 118 -6.43 8.76 -9.82
C CYS A 118 -7.57 9.47 -10.55
N PRO A 119 -7.28 10.48 -11.40
CA PRO A 119 -8.27 11.10 -12.24
C PRO A 119 -8.86 10.11 -13.25
N GLY A 120 -10.16 10.15 -13.50
CA GLY A 120 -10.84 9.23 -14.41
C GLY A 120 -10.54 7.76 -14.08
N GLY A 121 -10.64 7.36 -12.79
CA GLY A 121 -10.25 6.04 -12.35
C GLY A 121 -11.13 5.49 -11.22
N TYR A 122 -10.92 4.22 -10.90
CA TYR A 122 -11.69 3.45 -9.95
C TYR A 122 -10.83 2.86 -8.83
N VAL A 123 -11.47 2.52 -7.72
CA VAL A 123 -10.85 1.72 -6.66
C VAL A 123 -10.81 0.26 -7.10
N VAL A 124 -9.67 -0.37 -6.92
CA VAL A 124 -9.42 -1.77 -7.29
C VAL A 124 -8.89 -2.57 -6.11
N ASN A 125 -9.13 -3.87 -6.12
CA ASN A 125 -8.51 -4.79 -5.16
C ASN A 125 -7.00 -4.87 -5.42
N ALA A 126 -6.20 -4.68 -4.38
CA ALA A 126 -4.74 -4.77 -4.38
C ALA A 126 -4.23 -5.67 -3.26
N SER A 127 -5.06 -6.63 -2.82
CA SER A 127 -4.68 -7.58 -1.76
C SER A 127 -3.55 -8.48 -2.22
N SER A 128 -2.58 -8.71 -1.33
CA SER A 128 -1.41 -9.56 -1.58
C SER A 128 -1.41 -10.86 -0.76
N GLU A 129 -2.31 -10.97 0.22
CA GLU A 129 -2.44 -12.15 1.08
C GLU A 129 -3.90 -12.63 1.11
N GLU A 130 -4.10 -13.95 1.16
CA GLU A 130 -5.43 -14.54 1.31
C GLU A 130 -6.02 -14.22 2.70
N GLY A 131 -7.30 -13.85 2.73
CA GLY A 131 -7.97 -13.45 3.97
C GLY A 131 -7.66 -12.04 4.45
N TYR A 132 -6.91 -11.27 3.68
CA TYR A 132 -6.57 -9.87 3.94
C TYR A 132 -7.04 -9.00 2.78
N LEU A 133 -7.39 -7.76 3.05
CA LEU A 133 -7.90 -6.85 2.02
C LEU A 133 -7.20 -5.51 2.06
N ALA A 134 -6.61 -5.16 0.93
CA ALA A 134 -6.08 -3.84 0.64
C ALA A 134 -6.63 -3.35 -0.70
N VAL A 135 -6.72 -2.03 -0.86
CA VAL A 135 -7.20 -1.41 -2.08
C VAL A 135 -6.19 -0.42 -2.65
N ASN A 136 -6.25 -0.24 -3.96
CA ASN A 136 -5.52 0.80 -4.66
C ASN A 136 -6.46 1.54 -5.61
N GLY A 137 -5.98 2.57 -6.29
CA GLY A 137 -6.67 3.24 -7.38
C GLY A 137 -5.98 2.99 -8.70
N MET A 138 -6.76 2.94 -9.76
CA MET A 138 -6.29 2.80 -11.13
C MET A 138 -7.04 3.76 -12.05
N SER A 139 -6.30 4.42 -12.94
CA SER A 139 -6.86 5.14 -14.08
C SER A 139 -6.48 4.42 -15.36
N TYR A 140 -7.40 4.38 -16.33
CA TYR A 140 -7.01 4.07 -17.70
C TYR A 140 -6.11 5.18 -18.26
N HIS A 141 -5.36 4.87 -19.30
CA HIS A 141 -4.47 5.84 -19.94
C HIS A 141 -5.20 7.13 -20.37
N ALA A 142 -6.41 7.01 -20.91
CA ALA A 142 -7.23 8.15 -21.34
C ALA A 142 -7.76 9.02 -20.18
N ARG A 143 -7.83 8.48 -18.95
CA ARG A 143 -8.37 9.17 -17.77
C ARG A 143 -9.79 9.74 -17.96
N ASP A 144 -10.59 9.06 -18.76
CA ASP A 144 -11.93 9.50 -19.21
C ASP A 144 -13.07 8.74 -18.51
N SER A 145 -12.75 7.95 -17.49
CA SER A 145 -13.77 7.26 -16.70
C SER A 145 -14.60 8.24 -15.88
N HIS A 146 -15.84 7.83 -15.57
CA HIS A 146 -16.82 8.67 -14.86
C HIS A 146 -16.35 9.08 -13.46
N ASN A 147 -15.63 8.20 -12.76
CA ASN A 147 -15.17 8.44 -11.40
C ASN A 147 -13.70 8.86 -11.34
N ALA A 148 -13.35 9.44 -10.22
CA ALA A 148 -12.00 9.64 -9.74
C ALA A 148 -11.89 9.11 -8.32
N ASN A 149 -10.68 8.83 -7.86
CA ASN A 149 -10.48 8.43 -6.47
C ASN A 149 -9.13 8.89 -5.92
N SER A 150 -9.02 8.97 -4.61
CA SER A 150 -7.77 9.23 -3.90
C SER A 150 -7.73 8.47 -2.59
N ALA A 151 -6.57 8.02 -2.19
CA ALA A 151 -6.38 7.64 -0.80
C ALA A 151 -6.43 8.90 0.07
N ILE A 152 -7.09 8.80 1.21
CA ILE A 152 -7.03 9.76 2.32
C ILE A 152 -6.39 9.01 3.47
N VAL A 153 -5.17 9.39 3.79
CA VAL A 153 -4.32 8.65 4.72
C VAL A 153 -3.84 9.51 5.87
N VAL A 154 -3.63 8.86 7.01
CA VAL A 154 -3.04 9.45 8.20
C VAL A 154 -1.69 8.79 8.48
N THR A 155 -0.71 9.56 8.91
CA THR A 155 0.59 9.05 9.32
C THR A 155 0.46 8.23 10.59
N VAL A 156 1.04 7.03 10.60
CA VAL A 156 1.24 6.19 11.78
C VAL A 156 2.73 6.00 12.03
N THR A 157 3.11 5.89 13.30
CA THR A 157 4.48 5.81 13.76
C THR A 157 4.72 4.50 14.52
N PRO A 158 5.95 4.13 14.85
CA PRO A 158 6.22 2.94 15.66
C PRO A 158 5.47 2.91 16.99
N GLU A 159 5.16 4.06 17.59
CA GLU A 159 4.38 4.15 18.83
C GLU A 159 2.93 3.64 18.66
N ASP A 160 2.41 3.63 17.43
CA ASP A 160 1.07 3.10 17.12
C ASP A 160 1.03 1.57 16.96
N PHE A 161 2.19 0.88 16.92
CA PHE A 161 2.26 -0.53 16.51
C PHE A 161 2.11 -1.54 17.66
N GLU A 162 1.94 -1.09 18.88
CA GLU A 162 1.77 -1.94 20.07
C GLU A 162 3.01 -2.85 20.38
N SER A 163 4.18 -2.60 19.76
CA SER A 163 5.39 -3.41 19.91
C SER A 163 6.62 -2.70 19.36
N ASP A 164 7.77 -2.87 20.02
CA ASP A 164 9.07 -2.38 19.55
C ASP A 164 9.75 -3.30 18.53
N HIS A 165 9.09 -4.38 18.13
CA HIS A 165 9.64 -5.31 17.15
C HIS A 165 9.79 -4.63 15.77
N PRO A 166 10.95 -4.77 15.07
CA PRO A 166 11.16 -4.11 13.77
C PRO A 166 10.09 -4.40 12.72
N LEU A 167 9.42 -5.54 12.80
CA LEU A 167 8.34 -5.95 11.88
C LEU A 167 6.93 -5.65 12.43
N ALA A 168 6.80 -4.91 13.54
CA ALA A 168 5.50 -4.60 14.16
C ALA A 168 4.55 -3.86 13.19
N GLY A 169 5.09 -3.01 12.30
CA GLY A 169 4.30 -2.35 11.26
C GLY A 169 3.58 -3.33 10.32
N ILE A 170 4.16 -4.49 10.02
CA ILE A 170 3.51 -5.54 9.22
C ILE A 170 2.31 -6.12 9.98
N ALA A 171 2.47 -6.39 11.28
CA ALA A 171 1.36 -6.88 12.12
C ALA A 171 0.22 -5.86 12.21
N PHE A 172 0.56 -4.57 12.32
CA PHE A 172 -0.39 -3.47 12.31
C PHE A 172 -1.17 -3.41 11.00
N GLN A 173 -0.50 -3.49 9.84
CA GLN A 173 -1.14 -3.54 8.53
C GLN A 173 -2.10 -4.73 8.43
N ARG A 174 -1.64 -5.92 8.79
CA ARG A 174 -2.45 -7.15 8.76
C ARG A 174 -3.69 -7.06 9.64
N LYS A 175 -3.62 -6.42 10.81
CA LYS A 175 -4.79 -6.16 11.69
C LYS A 175 -5.87 -5.39 10.94
N LEU A 176 -5.51 -4.32 10.22
CA LEU A 176 -6.43 -3.50 9.43
C LEU A 176 -6.97 -4.24 8.21
N GLU A 177 -6.10 -4.89 7.44
CA GLU A 177 -6.47 -5.63 6.24
C GLU A 177 -7.42 -6.80 6.55
N LYS A 178 -7.16 -7.52 7.66
CA LYS A 178 -8.03 -8.59 8.15
C LYS A 178 -9.40 -8.08 8.61
N ALA A 179 -9.43 -6.91 9.26
CA ALA A 179 -10.67 -6.26 9.66
C ALA A 179 -11.50 -5.85 8.44
N ALA A 180 -10.87 -5.27 7.42
CA ALA A 180 -11.51 -4.90 6.16
C ALA A 180 -12.07 -6.14 5.42
N TYR A 181 -11.28 -7.22 5.33
CA TYR A 181 -11.73 -8.48 4.73
C TYR A 181 -12.97 -9.05 5.41
N LYS A 182 -12.99 -9.06 6.75
CA LYS A 182 -14.15 -9.52 7.54
C LYS A 182 -15.37 -8.62 7.33
N ALA A 183 -15.20 -7.30 7.38
CA ALA A 183 -16.28 -6.34 7.20
C ALA A 183 -16.92 -6.47 5.81
N GLY A 184 -16.10 -6.69 4.78
CA GLY A 184 -16.54 -6.88 3.39
C GLY A 184 -16.95 -8.30 3.04
N LYS A 185 -16.85 -9.27 3.97
CA LYS A 185 -17.09 -10.70 3.70
C LYS A 185 -16.31 -11.20 2.48
N GLY A 186 -15.03 -10.82 2.39
CA GLY A 186 -14.14 -11.14 1.29
C GLY A 186 -14.24 -10.19 0.07
N LYS A 187 -15.14 -9.22 0.10
CA LYS A 187 -15.28 -8.16 -0.91
C LYS A 187 -14.78 -6.82 -0.36
N ILE A 188 -14.52 -5.85 -1.24
CA ILE A 188 -14.16 -4.49 -0.81
C ILE A 188 -15.34 -3.88 -0.05
N PRO A 189 -15.20 -3.56 1.26
CA PRO A 189 -16.23 -2.86 1.99
C PRO A 189 -16.34 -1.42 1.51
N VAL A 190 -17.55 -0.95 1.31
CA VAL A 190 -17.84 0.42 0.91
C VAL A 190 -18.83 1.07 1.86
N GLN A 191 -18.64 2.37 2.11
CA GLN A 191 -19.51 3.18 2.92
C GLN A 191 -19.76 4.52 2.20
N ARG A 192 -21.00 5.00 2.22
CA ARG A 192 -21.28 6.33 1.68
C ARG A 192 -20.68 7.41 2.58
N TYR A 193 -20.21 8.49 1.97
CA TYR A 193 -19.59 9.60 2.73
C TYR A 193 -20.49 10.13 3.85
N GLY A 194 -21.80 10.30 3.61
CA GLY A 194 -22.72 10.75 4.66
C GLY A 194 -22.83 9.80 5.86
N ASP A 195 -22.79 8.48 5.60
CA ASP A 195 -22.80 7.47 6.67
C ASP A 195 -21.47 7.47 7.44
N PHE A 196 -20.36 7.61 6.74
CA PHE A 196 -19.04 7.78 7.36
C PHE A 196 -19.00 9.03 8.24
N TYR A 197 -19.45 10.16 7.72
CA TYR A 197 -19.51 11.43 8.46
C TYR A 197 -20.32 11.29 9.75
N ARG A 198 -21.53 10.70 9.67
CA ARG A 198 -22.37 10.44 10.84
C ARG A 198 -21.68 9.52 11.87
N SER A 199 -21.04 8.46 11.41
CA SER A 199 -20.37 7.49 12.30
C SER A 199 -19.21 8.11 13.08
N VAL A 200 -18.53 9.10 12.50
CA VAL A 200 -17.38 9.77 13.11
C VAL A 200 -17.80 10.96 13.99
N THR A 201 -18.77 11.74 13.53
CA THR A 201 -19.12 13.01 14.21
C THR A 201 -20.36 12.91 15.11
N GLY A 202 -21.18 11.88 14.96
CA GLY A 202 -22.50 11.76 15.59
C GLY A 202 -23.52 12.78 15.07
N LYS A 203 -23.19 13.53 14.02
CA LYS A 203 -24.05 14.60 13.44
C LYS A 203 -24.56 14.20 12.07
N GLU A 204 -25.75 14.69 11.70
CA GLU A 204 -26.22 14.65 10.32
C GLU A 204 -25.39 15.64 9.47
N LYS A 205 -25.10 15.27 8.22
CA LYS A 205 -24.45 16.18 7.28
C LYS A 205 -25.46 17.28 6.91
N GLU A 206 -25.11 18.52 7.11
CA GLU A 206 -25.85 19.65 6.55
C GLU A 206 -25.93 19.52 5.02
N LYS A 207 -27.11 19.77 4.45
CA LYS A 207 -27.37 19.62 3.01
C LYS A 207 -26.72 20.71 2.20
#